data_4018bab61fc5c9c64e6ae741af79d85c
#
_entry.id   4018bab61fc5c9c64e6ae741af79d85c
#
_cell.length_a   1.000
_cell.length_b   1.000
_cell.length_c   1.000
_cell.angle_alpha   90.00
_cell.angle_beta   90.00
_cell.angle_gamma   90.00
#
_symmetry.space_group_name_H-M   'P 1'
#
loop_
_entity.id
_entity.type
_entity.pdbx_description
1 polymer ?
#
loop_
_entity_poly.entity_id
_entity_poly.type
_entity_poly.pdbx_seq_one_letter_code
_entity_poly.pdbx_strand_id
1 'polypeptide(L)'
;TATISAIVAIIGIILRTFVKKKPYTDVGDIMLGFAILMVGMQTMSGAVSPLKENPHFVSLLTMFKNPFMGILVGIAFTAVLQSASASVGILQALSITGSITFAAALPITMGIGVGAACPVLLSSIGTNKNGKRTALIYLLNDLFGMIFWSIVFYSINACLLYTSDAADD
;
A
#
# COMPACT_ATOMS: atom_id res chain seq x y z
N THR A 1 -9.76 17.64 -5.17
CA THR A 1 -9.92 16.58 -4.15
C THR A 1 -10.04 17.18 -2.75
N ALA A 2 -9.24 18.22 -2.38
CA ALA A 2 -9.34 18.88 -1.07
C ALA A 2 -10.75 19.45 -0.76
N THR A 3 -11.40 20.03 -1.76
CA THR A 3 -12.76 20.59 -1.62
C THR A 3 -13.79 19.51 -1.32
N ILE A 4 -13.66 18.34 -1.97
CA ILE A 4 -14.58 17.21 -1.77
C ILE A 4 -14.41 16.62 -0.36
N SER A 5 -13.17 16.44 0.11
CA SER A 5 -12.92 15.95 1.46
C SER A 5 -13.44 16.90 2.54
N ALA A 6 -13.34 18.22 2.32
CA ALA A 6 -13.88 19.22 3.23
C ALA A 6 -15.42 19.17 3.29
N ILE A 7 -16.09 19.04 2.13
CA ILE A 7 -17.56 18.94 2.08
C ILE A 7 -18.02 17.66 2.80
N VAL A 8 -17.37 16.52 2.54
CA VAL A 8 -17.71 15.26 3.20
C VAL A 8 -17.49 15.35 4.72
N ALA A 9 -16.41 16.01 5.16
CA ALA A 9 -16.15 16.25 6.59
C ALA A 9 -17.27 17.09 7.25
N ILE A 10 -17.67 18.18 6.61
CA ILE A 10 -18.73 19.08 7.13
C ILE A 10 -20.05 18.32 7.25
N ILE A 11 -20.45 17.56 6.22
CA ILE A 11 -21.66 16.76 6.26
C ILE A 11 -21.58 15.70 7.37
N GLY A 12 -20.44 15.03 7.51
CA GLY A 12 -20.20 14.05 8.57
C GLY A 12 -20.35 14.65 9.98
N ILE A 13 -19.77 15.83 10.20
CA ILE A 13 -19.88 16.54 11.48
C ILE A 13 -21.33 16.94 11.77
N ILE A 14 -22.04 17.47 10.78
CA ILE A 14 -23.45 17.86 10.92
C ILE A 14 -24.31 16.66 11.28
N LEU A 15 -24.15 15.54 10.56
CA LEU A 15 -24.90 14.31 10.83
C LEU A 15 -24.61 13.79 12.24
N ARG A 16 -23.35 13.77 12.66
CA ARG A 16 -22.96 13.30 13.98
C ARG A 16 -23.47 14.19 15.11
N THR A 17 -23.42 15.52 14.92
CA THR A 17 -23.70 16.49 15.99
C THR A 17 -25.21 16.76 16.14
N PHE A 18 -25.93 16.88 15.02
CA PHE A 18 -27.33 17.33 15.01
C PHE A 18 -28.34 16.18 14.96
N VAL A 19 -27.95 15.00 14.46
CA VAL A 19 -28.87 13.87 14.32
C VAL A 19 -28.62 12.85 15.43
N LYS A 20 -29.55 12.74 16.37
CA LYS A 20 -29.47 11.80 17.52
C LYS A 20 -29.87 10.36 17.18
N LYS A 21 -30.32 10.06 15.95
CA LYS A 21 -30.72 8.72 15.54
C LYS A 21 -29.50 7.89 15.16
N LYS A 22 -29.30 6.76 15.80
CA LYS A 22 -28.13 5.87 15.67
C LYS A 22 -27.67 5.59 14.22
N PRO A 23 -28.55 5.23 13.25
CA PRO A 23 -28.09 4.96 11.88
C PRO A 23 -27.48 6.16 11.17
N TYR A 24 -27.89 7.38 11.49
CA TYR A 24 -27.38 8.60 10.87
C TYR A 24 -26.07 9.05 11.52
N THR A 25 -25.88 8.80 12.82
CA THR A 25 -24.60 9.06 13.50
C THR A 25 -23.52 8.11 13.00
N ASP A 26 -23.85 6.85 12.74
CA ASP A 26 -22.91 5.86 12.20
C ASP A 26 -22.45 6.25 10.78
N VAL A 27 -23.38 6.72 9.94
CA VAL A 27 -23.05 7.29 8.61
C VAL A 27 -22.16 8.52 8.74
N GLY A 28 -22.45 9.42 9.69
CA GLY A 28 -21.64 10.60 9.98
C GLY A 28 -20.20 10.22 10.37
N ASP A 29 -20.03 9.20 11.20
CA ASP A 29 -18.73 8.70 11.61
C ASP A 29 -17.94 8.07 10.45
N ILE A 30 -18.59 7.32 9.57
CA ILE A 30 -17.98 6.78 8.35
C ILE A 30 -17.51 7.91 7.42
N MET A 31 -18.37 8.90 7.18
CA MET A 31 -18.03 10.05 6.33
C MET A 31 -16.86 10.85 6.91
N LEU A 32 -16.85 11.07 8.21
CA LEU A 32 -15.77 11.77 8.89
C LEU A 32 -14.45 11.00 8.80
N GLY A 33 -14.49 9.68 9.05
CA GLY A 33 -13.34 8.79 8.88
C GLY A 33 -12.77 8.82 7.46
N PHE A 34 -13.65 8.79 6.45
CA PHE A 34 -13.25 8.89 5.05
C PHE A 34 -12.62 10.25 4.72
N ALA A 35 -13.18 11.34 5.24
CA ALA A 35 -12.61 12.68 5.06
C ALA A 35 -11.21 12.79 5.68
N ILE A 36 -11.02 12.28 6.91
CA ILE A 36 -9.72 12.25 7.60
C ILE A 36 -8.71 11.44 6.80
N LEU A 37 -9.11 10.28 6.27
CA LEU A 37 -8.26 9.44 5.42
C LEU A 37 -7.81 10.21 4.17
N MET A 38 -8.72 10.89 3.48
CA MET A 38 -8.42 11.70 2.29
C MET A 38 -7.45 12.85 2.58
N VAL A 39 -7.64 13.56 3.70
CA VAL A 39 -6.72 14.62 4.14
C VAL A 39 -5.35 14.03 4.48
N GLY A 40 -5.31 12.91 5.20
CA GLY A 40 -4.07 12.19 5.54
C GLY A 40 -3.28 11.78 4.30
N MET A 41 -3.95 11.24 3.27
CA MET A 41 -3.30 10.90 1.99
C MET A 41 -2.71 12.12 1.30
N GLN A 42 -3.40 13.26 1.30
CA GLN A 42 -2.89 14.50 0.70
C GLN A 42 -1.69 15.04 1.48
N THR A 43 -1.76 15.03 2.79
CA THR A 43 -0.64 15.44 3.66
C THR A 43 0.58 14.55 3.43
N MET A 44 0.39 13.22 3.35
CA MET A 44 1.45 12.27 3.05
C MET A 44 2.06 12.53 1.67
N SER A 45 1.24 12.73 0.64
CA SER A 45 1.70 13.05 -0.72
C SER A 45 2.52 14.34 -0.75
N GLY A 46 2.09 15.37 -0.02
CA GLY A 46 2.84 16.63 0.12
C GLY A 46 4.19 16.43 0.82
N ALA A 47 4.23 15.63 1.86
CA ALA A 47 5.46 15.36 2.62
C ALA A 47 6.48 14.55 1.80
N VAL A 48 6.03 13.69 0.89
CA VAL A 48 6.91 12.85 0.04
C VAL A 48 7.34 13.59 -1.24
N SER A 49 6.63 14.65 -1.62
CA SER A 49 6.93 15.43 -2.84
C SER A 49 8.40 15.90 -2.95
N PRO A 50 9.07 16.39 -1.88
CA PRO A 50 10.49 16.79 -1.95
C PRO A 50 11.46 15.63 -2.24
N LEU A 51 11.09 14.39 -1.92
CA LEU A 51 11.92 13.22 -2.22
C LEU A 51 12.08 12.99 -3.73
N LYS A 52 11.11 13.44 -4.51
CA LYS A 52 11.13 13.37 -5.97
C LYS A 52 12.30 14.16 -6.59
N GLU A 53 12.72 15.23 -5.92
CA GLU A 53 13.80 16.11 -6.38
C GLU A 53 15.18 15.62 -5.91
N ASN A 54 15.23 14.63 -5.02
CA ASN A 54 16.48 14.09 -4.52
C ASN A 54 17.04 13.03 -5.50
N PRO A 55 18.18 13.31 -6.19
CA PRO A 55 18.73 12.40 -7.19
C PRO A 55 19.14 11.05 -6.61
N HIS A 56 19.55 10.99 -5.35
CA HIS A 56 19.87 9.73 -4.67
C HIS A 56 18.62 8.86 -4.46
N PHE A 57 17.51 9.49 -4.12
CA PHE A 57 16.26 8.77 -3.94
C PHE A 57 15.69 8.26 -5.27
N VAL A 58 15.73 9.09 -6.31
CA VAL A 58 15.29 8.69 -7.66
C VAL A 58 16.19 7.58 -8.22
N SER A 59 17.52 7.66 -8.02
CA SER A 59 18.43 6.61 -8.47
C SER A 59 18.20 5.30 -7.74
N LEU A 60 17.92 5.33 -6.45
CA LEU A 60 17.52 4.15 -5.65
C LEU A 60 16.25 3.48 -6.24
N LEU A 61 15.25 4.28 -6.60
CA LEU A 61 14.00 3.78 -7.18
C LEU A 61 14.19 3.26 -8.62
N THR A 62 15.09 3.86 -9.40
CA THR A 62 15.39 3.42 -10.77
C THR A 62 16.34 2.23 -10.84
N MET A 63 17.09 1.94 -9.78
CA MET A 63 17.88 0.70 -9.66
C MET A 63 17.00 -0.56 -9.63
N PHE A 64 15.71 -0.41 -9.33
CA PHE A 64 14.76 -1.53 -9.23
C PHE A 64 14.14 -1.95 -10.58
N LYS A 65 14.93 -1.98 -11.65
CA LYS A 65 14.53 -2.63 -12.92
C LYS A 65 14.29 -4.15 -12.76
N ASN A 66 14.88 -4.73 -11.72
CA ASN A 66 14.73 -6.16 -11.42
C ASN A 66 13.55 -6.35 -10.46
N PRO A 67 12.49 -7.11 -10.84
CA PRO A 67 11.32 -7.36 -9.98
C PRO A 67 11.69 -7.94 -8.62
N PHE A 68 12.70 -8.80 -8.56
CA PHE A 68 13.16 -9.41 -7.32
C PHE A 68 13.69 -8.38 -6.32
N MET A 69 14.44 -7.39 -6.80
CA MET A 69 14.91 -6.29 -5.97
C MET A 69 13.76 -5.41 -5.48
N GLY A 70 12.76 -5.17 -6.31
CA GLY A 70 11.54 -4.46 -5.90
C GLY A 70 10.82 -5.14 -4.74
N ILE A 71 10.68 -6.46 -4.79
CA ILE A 71 10.10 -7.26 -3.69
C ILE A 71 10.92 -7.12 -2.41
N LEU A 72 12.25 -7.27 -2.48
CA LEU A 72 13.12 -7.13 -1.30
C LEU A 72 13.01 -5.75 -0.65
N VAL A 73 12.95 -4.71 -1.46
CA VAL A 73 12.78 -3.34 -0.97
C VAL A 73 11.41 -3.16 -0.31
N GLY A 74 10.34 -3.68 -0.90
CA GLY A 74 9.01 -3.65 -0.30
C GLY A 74 8.98 -4.34 1.06
N ILE A 75 9.62 -5.49 1.18
CA ILE A 75 9.77 -6.22 2.46
C ILE A 75 10.51 -5.37 3.49
N ALA A 76 11.70 -4.87 3.13
CA ALA A 76 12.54 -4.08 4.04
C ALA A 76 11.83 -2.78 4.46
N PHE A 77 11.22 -2.09 3.52
CA PHE A 77 10.48 -0.85 3.76
C PHE A 77 9.33 -1.06 4.76
N THR A 78 8.54 -2.11 4.56
CA THR A 78 7.42 -2.42 5.45
C THR A 78 7.88 -2.96 6.79
N ALA A 79 8.97 -3.72 6.83
CA ALA A 79 9.58 -4.19 8.08
C ALA A 79 10.03 -3.03 8.97
N VAL A 80 10.56 -1.95 8.38
CA VAL A 80 10.97 -0.74 9.10
C VAL A 80 9.75 0.06 9.56
N LEU A 81 8.78 0.31 8.68
CA LEU A 81 7.57 1.07 8.99
C LEU A 81 6.59 0.30 9.88
N GLN A 82 6.69 -1.03 9.91
CA GLN A 82 5.79 -1.93 10.65
C GLN A 82 4.30 -1.70 10.36
N SER A 83 4.00 -1.12 9.21
CA SER A 83 2.64 -0.80 8.78
C SER A 83 2.52 -0.93 7.27
N ALA A 84 1.84 -1.97 6.82
CA ALA A 84 1.59 -2.22 5.39
C ALA A 84 0.76 -1.09 4.76
N SER A 85 -0.26 -0.60 5.46
CA SER A 85 -1.11 0.48 4.97
C SER A 85 -0.34 1.79 4.79
N ALA A 86 0.56 2.13 5.73
CA ALA A 86 1.43 3.29 5.61
C ALA A 86 2.41 3.12 4.43
N SER A 87 2.99 1.94 4.26
CA SER A 87 3.90 1.61 3.15
C SER A 87 3.21 1.76 1.79
N VAL A 88 1.99 1.23 1.65
CA VAL A 88 1.18 1.37 0.42
C VAL A 88 0.81 2.83 0.19
N GLY A 89 0.43 3.58 1.24
CA GLY A 89 0.10 5.00 1.13
C GLY A 89 1.28 5.84 0.62
N ILE A 90 2.49 5.60 1.13
CA ILE A 90 3.71 6.27 0.66
C ILE A 90 4.00 5.88 -0.80
N LEU A 91 3.91 4.60 -1.14
CA LEU A 91 4.13 4.12 -2.50
C LEU A 91 3.12 4.75 -3.48
N GLN A 92 1.85 4.84 -3.08
CA GLN A 92 0.81 5.50 -3.86
C GLN A 92 1.10 6.99 -4.04
N ALA A 93 1.54 7.68 -2.99
CA ALA A 93 1.95 9.08 -3.07
C ALA A 93 3.10 9.28 -4.07
N LEU A 94 4.11 8.42 -4.03
CA LEU A 94 5.24 8.43 -4.97
C LEU A 94 4.81 8.13 -6.41
N SER A 95 3.85 7.23 -6.60
CA SER A 95 3.28 6.93 -7.91
C SER A 95 2.51 8.12 -8.49
N ILE A 96 1.68 8.79 -7.68
CA ILE A 96 0.92 9.99 -8.09
C ILE A 96 1.87 11.14 -8.48
N THR A 97 3.00 11.28 -7.79
CA THR A 97 4.02 12.29 -8.14
C THR A 97 4.84 11.92 -9.38
N GLY A 98 4.63 10.73 -9.96
CA GLY A 98 5.36 10.25 -11.14
C GLY A 98 6.81 9.85 -10.84
N SER A 99 7.18 9.70 -9.56
CA SER A 99 8.52 9.30 -9.14
C SER A 99 8.78 7.81 -9.34
N ILE A 100 7.73 7.01 -9.39
CA ILE A 100 7.78 5.55 -9.58
C ILE A 100 6.85 5.15 -10.72
N THR A 101 7.35 4.33 -11.65
CA THR A 101 6.53 3.74 -12.70
C THR A 101 5.68 2.60 -12.15
N PHE A 102 4.56 2.30 -12.78
CA PHE A 102 3.69 1.20 -12.39
C PHE A 102 4.45 -0.15 -12.36
N ALA A 103 5.33 -0.37 -13.33
CA ALA A 103 6.16 -1.58 -13.42
C ALA A 103 7.08 -1.76 -12.20
N ALA A 104 7.58 -0.67 -11.61
CA ALA A 104 8.39 -0.70 -10.39
C ALA A 104 7.53 -0.77 -9.11
N ALA A 105 6.37 -0.11 -9.11
CA ALA A 105 5.47 -0.08 -7.96
C ALA A 105 4.90 -1.46 -7.63
N LEU A 106 4.64 -2.29 -8.63
CA LEU A 106 3.98 -3.57 -8.48
C LEU A 106 4.83 -4.60 -7.69
N PRO A 107 6.11 -4.86 -8.03
CA PRO A 107 6.96 -5.73 -7.22
C PRO A 107 7.15 -5.23 -5.78
N ILE A 108 7.25 -3.91 -5.60
CA ILE A 108 7.37 -3.31 -4.26
C ILE A 108 6.09 -3.59 -3.45
N THR A 109 4.90 -3.44 -4.06
CA THR A 109 3.61 -3.75 -3.40
C THR A 109 3.52 -5.22 -2.98
N MET A 110 3.99 -6.14 -3.82
CA MET A 110 4.06 -7.57 -3.48
C MET A 110 4.98 -7.81 -2.27
N GLY A 111 6.12 -7.11 -2.23
CA GLY A 111 7.04 -7.15 -1.09
C GLY A 111 6.43 -6.57 0.19
N ILE A 112 5.63 -5.51 0.09
CA ILE A 112 4.92 -4.89 1.23
C ILE A 112 4.02 -5.93 1.92
N GLY A 113 3.32 -6.76 1.16
CA GLY A 113 2.48 -7.83 1.70
C GLY A 113 3.27 -8.77 2.62
N VAL A 114 4.40 -9.28 2.13
CA VAL A 114 5.28 -10.16 2.93
C VAL A 114 5.90 -9.42 4.12
N GLY A 115 6.29 -8.16 3.94
CA GLY A 115 6.84 -7.31 5.00
C GLY A 115 5.86 -7.07 6.15
N ALA A 116 4.56 -7.15 5.90
CA ALA A 116 3.51 -7.05 6.91
C ALA A 116 3.57 -8.18 7.97
N ALA A 117 4.19 -9.30 7.65
CA ALA A 117 4.42 -10.39 8.61
C ALA A 117 5.50 -10.06 9.66
N CYS A 118 6.39 -9.09 9.40
CA CYS A 118 7.50 -8.76 10.30
C CYS A 118 7.05 -8.40 11.73
N PRO A 119 6.07 -7.52 11.97
CA PRO A 119 5.59 -7.23 13.32
C PRO A 119 5.04 -8.46 14.04
N VAL A 120 4.34 -9.33 13.29
CA VAL A 120 3.76 -10.57 13.83
C VAL A 120 4.87 -11.55 14.23
N LEU A 121 5.90 -11.68 13.40
CA LEU A 121 7.09 -12.50 13.71
C LEU A 121 7.83 -11.97 14.94
N LEU A 122 8.05 -10.65 15.00
CA LEU A 122 8.72 -10.01 16.15
C LEU A 122 7.91 -10.21 17.44
N SER A 123 6.59 -10.04 17.39
CA SER A 123 5.72 -10.24 18.55
C SER A 123 5.66 -11.71 18.99
N SER A 124 5.97 -12.65 18.10
CA SER A 124 6.02 -14.09 18.42
C SER A 124 7.27 -14.49 19.20
N ILE A 125 8.31 -13.64 19.22
CA ILE A 125 9.52 -13.85 19.99
C ILE A 125 9.16 -13.78 21.48
N GLY A 126 9.33 -14.86 22.20
CA GLY A 126 8.96 -14.94 23.62
C GLY A 126 7.57 -15.50 23.90
N THR A 127 6.75 -15.74 22.88
CA THR A 127 5.45 -16.42 23.05
C THR A 127 5.60 -17.94 23.13
N ASN A 128 4.50 -18.59 23.51
CA ASN A 128 4.40 -20.05 23.55
C ASN A 128 4.45 -20.66 22.13
N LYS A 129 4.55 -22.02 22.07
CA LYS A 129 4.64 -22.76 20.78
C LYS A 129 3.49 -22.42 19.80
N ASN A 130 2.30 -22.15 20.31
CA ASN A 130 1.14 -21.84 19.48
C ASN A 130 1.26 -20.44 18.83
N GLY A 131 1.74 -19.44 19.57
CA GLY A 131 2.00 -18.11 19.03
C GLY A 131 3.04 -18.13 17.89
N LYS A 132 4.14 -18.89 18.06
CA LYS A 132 5.13 -19.07 16.99
C LYS A 132 4.57 -19.76 15.75
N ARG A 133 3.73 -20.79 15.94
CA ARG A 133 3.05 -21.47 14.82
C ARG A 133 2.12 -20.52 14.07
N THR A 134 1.34 -19.71 14.78
CA THR A 134 0.45 -18.72 14.16
C THR A 134 1.23 -17.70 13.34
N ALA A 135 2.33 -17.17 13.88
CA ALA A 135 3.18 -16.22 13.16
C ALA A 135 3.80 -16.83 11.90
N LEU A 136 4.22 -18.10 11.98
CA LEU A 136 4.76 -18.82 10.83
C LEU A 136 3.69 -19.07 9.75
N ILE A 137 2.49 -19.46 10.15
CA ILE A 137 1.35 -19.65 9.23
C ILE A 137 1.01 -18.35 8.53
N TYR A 138 1.02 -17.23 9.27
CA TYR A 138 0.79 -15.90 8.70
C TYR A 138 1.84 -15.57 7.63
N LEU A 139 3.12 -15.73 7.94
CA LEU A 139 4.21 -15.52 6.98
C LEU A 139 4.08 -16.41 5.74
N LEU A 140 3.79 -17.71 5.93
CA LEU A 140 3.62 -18.64 4.82
C LEU A 140 2.43 -18.26 3.93
N ASN A 141 1.33 -17.79 4.51
CA ASN A 141 0.17 -17.32 3.77
C ASN A 141 0.52 -16.09 2.90
N ASP A 142 1.27 -15.13 3.46
CA ASP A 142 1.69 -13.94 2.72
C ASP A 142 2.69 -14.28 1.60
N LEU A 143 3.64 -15.19 1.87
CA LEU A 143 4.57 -15.69 0.85
C LEU A 143 3.84 -16.43 -0.27
N PHE A 144 2.89 -17.29 0.08
CA PHE A 144 2.08 -18.01 -0.90
C PHE A 144 1.25 -17.03 -1.75
N GLY A 145 0.62 -16.05 -1.11
CA GLY A 145 -0.13 -15.00 -1.79
C GLY A 145 0.76 -14.21 -2.76
N MET A 146 1.97 -13.80 -2.32
CA MET A 146 2.94 -13.10 -3.15
C MET A 146 3.34 -13.94 -4.38
N ILE A 147 3.69 -15.21 -4.20
CA ILE A 147 4.10 -16.11 -5.28
C ILE A 147 2.94 -16.31 -6.26
N PHE A 148 1.75 -16.62 -5.75
CA PHE A 148 0.55 -16.84 -6.57
C PHE A 148 0.23 -15.62 -7.43
N TRP A 149 0.12 -14.44 -6.82
CA TRP A 149 -0.19 -13.22 -7.54
C TRP A 149 0.93 -12.78 -8.49
N SER A 150 2.20 -13.05 -8.15
CA SER A 150 3.32 -12.81 -9.07
C SER A 150 3.18 -13.67 -10.33
N ILE A 151 2.92 -14.96 -10.17
CA ILE A 151 2.74 -15.88 -11.33
C ILE A 151 1.56 -15.42 -12.19
N VAL A 152 0.41 -15.13 -11.57
CA VAL A 152 -0.79 -14.69 -12.28
C VAL A 152 -0.51 -13.40 -13.05
N PHE A 153 0.07 -12.40 -12.39
CA PHE A 153 0.33 -11.10 -13.02
C PHE A 153 1.32 -11.19 -14.18
N TYR A 154 2.46 -11.86 -13.96
CA TYR A 154 3.46 -11.99 -15.03
C TYR A 154 2.98 -12.88 -16.18
N SER A 155 2.16 -13.91 -15.92
CA SER A 155 1.53 -14.72 -16.96
C SER A 155 0.55 -13.92 -17.81
N ILE A 156 -0.31 -13.11 -17.19
CA ILE A 156 -1.27 -12.25 -17.90
C ILE A 156 -0.51 -11.18 -18.70
N ASN A 157 0.51 -10.56 -18.13
CA ASN A 157 1.30 -9.54 -18.82
C ASN A 157 2.06 -10.11 -20.03
N ALA A 158 2.63 -11.30 -19.90
CA ALA A 158 3.26 -12.01 -21.01
C ALA A 158 2.24 -12.35 -22.11
N CYS A 159 1.03 -12.77 -21.76
CA CYS A 159 -0.04 -13.05 -22.71
C CYS A 159 -0.50 -11.77 -23.44
N LEU A 160 -0.65 -10.65 -22.74
CA LEU A 160 -1.04 -9.37 -23.33
C LEU A 160 0.03 -8.81 -24.28
N LEU A 161 1.31 -8.93 -23.94
CA LEU A 161 2.41 -8.54 -24.83
C LEU A 161 2.43 -9.39 -26.10
N TYR A 162 2.24 -10.70 -25.96
CA TYR A 162 2.20 -11.61 -27.12
C TYR A 162 1.03 -11.30 -28.07
N THR A 163 -0.14 -10.93 -27.52
CA THR A 163 -1.31 -10.56 -28.37
C THR A 163 -1.14 -9.18 -29.00
N SER A 164 -0.40 -8.25 -28.39
CA SER A 164 -0.10 -6.94 -28.97
C SER A 164 0.86 -7.07 -30.14
N ASP A 165 1.95 -7.83 -30.00
CA ASP A 165 2.90 -8.07 -31.09
C ASP A 165 2.27 -8.81 -32.29
N ALA A 166 1.31 -9.73 -32.04
CA ALA A 166 0.59 -10.44 -33.07
C ALA A 166 -0.49 -9.61 -33.79
N ALA A 167 -0.83 -8.43 -33.25
CA ALA A 167 -1.80 -7.53 -33.90
C ALA A 167 -1.12 -6.46 -34.75
N ASP A 168 0.20 -6.28 -34.62
CA ASP A 168 1.02 -5.33 -35.40
C ASP A 168 1.70 -5.97 -36.62
N ASP A 169 1.58 -7.31 -36.83
CA ASP A 169 1.97 -8.05 -38.01
C ASP A 169 0.73 -8.31 -38.95
#